data_81ccd3a78b319b25727b0bb268447083
#
_entry.id   81ccd3a78b319b25727b0bb268447083
#
_cell.length_a   1.000
_cell.length_b   1.000
_cell.length_c   1.000
_cell.angle_alpha   90.00
_cell.angle_beta   90.00
_cell.angle_gamma   90.00
#
_symmetry.space_group_name_H-M   'P 1'
#
loop_
_entity.id
_entity.type
_entity.pdbx_description
1 polymer ?
#
loop_
_entity_poly.entity_id
_entity_poly.type
_entity_poly.pdbx_seq_one_letter_code
_entity_poly.pdbx_strand_id
1 'polypeptide(L)'
;LGLVSNQPAELKNLTKQAVTSALQDASLIPPLYNCGVVIGSSRGYQAELEKMAEWMYGDKGTRGQGDKRTRTQEDKHRISSSPSILSVLSHMNATAAAQIVGATGIVLAPMAACATGIWALFQGFNLIKSGRCQRVVAGGVEATITPLTITGFEKMGALAKTGAYPFDVNREGLVLGEGGAVFVLESAELAIQRGAKIYGEFCGFGLTSDAYHANRPDPEAKGAVFAVQQCLHRAHIFPEDIDYIHAHGTATQMNDRFESKVIQQAFSQKIAVSSTKGSTGHTLGASGALGVAFCLMSLEHQILPPCVGLKESEFDLNLIRAAHEGDIKKTMCFSFGFGGQNAVVVLGNGSDF
;
A
#
# COMPACT_ATOMS: atom_id res chain seq x y z
N LEU A 1 -7.80 10.87 12.76
CA LEU A 1 -7.86 10.96 11.29
C LEU A 1 -8.24 12.38 10.90
N GLY A 2 -7.29 13.18 10.43
CA GLY A 2 -7.61 14.41 9.75
C GLY A 2 -8.20 14.09 8.38
N LEU A 3 -9.50 14.20 8.21
CA LEU A 3 -10.09 14.27 6.89
C LEU A 3 -9.56 15.53 6.22
N VAL A 4 -8.75 15.37 5.18
CA VAL A 4 -8.23 16.49 4.39
C VAL A 4 -9.34 17.17 3.58
N SER A 5 -10.45 16.47 3.35
CA SER A 5 -11.66 17.01 2.73
C SER A 5 -12.89 16.19 3.14
N ASN A 6 -14.09 16.80 3.02
CA ASN A 6 -15.37 16.11 3.22
C ASN A 6 -15.80 15.26 2.00
N GLN A 7 -14.96 15.12 1.01
CA GLN A 7 -15.22 14.32 -0.20
C GLN A 7 -14.13 13.27 -0.38
N PRO A 8 -14.46 12.11 -0.97
CA PRO A 8 -13.47 11.11 -1.35
C PRO A 8 -12.37 11.70 -2.23
N ALA A 9 -11.14 11.25 -2.04
CA ALA A 9 -10.02 11.75 -2.80
C ALA A 9 -10.04 11.26 -4.25
N GLU A 10 -9.51 12.06 -5.15
CA GLU A 10 -9.27 11.63 -6.53
C GLU A 10 -7.89 10.98 -6.65
N LEU A 11 -7.83 9.75 -7.16
CA LEU A 11 -6.59 8.99 -7.29
C LEU A 11 -5.51 9.76 -8.04
N LYS A 12 -5.88 10.46 -9.12
CA LYS A 12 -4.95 11.27 -9.92
C LYS A 12 -4.30 12.39 -9.10
N ASN A 13 -5.07 13.06 -8.26
CA ASN A 13 -4.58 14.17 -7.41
C ASN A 13 -3.66 13.64 -6.31
N LEU A 14 -4.04 12.55 -5.66
CA LEU A 14 -3.18 11.86 -4.68
C LEU A 14 -1.86 11.41 -5.30
N THR A 15 -1.91 10.81 -6.50
CA THR A 15 -0.70 10.39 -7.21
C THR A 15 0.19 11.55 -7.55
N LYS A 16 -0.39 12.64 -8.09
CA LYS A 16 0.37 13.86 -8.40
C LYS A 16 1.06 14.39 -7.15
N GLN A 17 0.34 14.50 -6.05
CA GLN A 17 0.87 15.01 -4.79
C GLN A 17 2.01 14.11 -4.27
N ALA A 18 1.78 12.81 -4.17
CA ALA A 18 2.77 11.86 -3.63
C ALA A 18 4.06 11.82 -4.47
N VAL A 19 3.92 11.76 -5.82
CA VAL A 19 5.07 11.75 -6.71
C VAL A 19 5.84 13.10 -6.67
N THR A 20 5.13 14.23 -6.70
CA THR A 20 5.77 15.55 -6.62
C THR A 20 6.51 15.74 -5.31
N SER A 21 5.89 15.35 -4.17
CA SER A 21 6.53 15.42 -2.85
C SER A 21 7.78 14.53 -2.77
N ALA A 22 7.73 13.30 -3.31
CA ALA A 22 8.87 12.40 -3.35
C ALA A 22 10.05 12.97 -4.18
N LEU A 23 9.76 13.61 -5.32
CA LEU A 23 10.78 14.24 -6.14
C LEU A 23 11.39 15.47 -5.45
N GLN A 24 10.56 16.30 -4.80
CA GLN A 24 11.01 17.46 -4.03
C GLN A 24 11.91 17.06 -2.87
N ASP A 25 11.49 16.06 -2.08
CA ASP A 25 12.26 15.52 -0.96
C ASP A 25 13.62 14.95 -1.44
N ALA A 26 13.61 14.24 -2.56
CA ALA A 26 14.84 13.74 -3.19
C ALA A 26 15.69 14.81 -3.89
N SER A 27 15.27 16.09 -3.90
CA SER A 27 15.94 17.19 -4.62
C SER A 27 16.11 16.90 -6.12
N LEU A 28 15.11 16.28 -6.74
CA LEU A 28 15.13 15.92 -8.16
C LEU A 28 14.17 16.79 -8.97
N ILE A 29 14.66 17.28 -10.11
CA ILE A 29 13.90 18.15 -11.02
C ILE A 29 13.58 17.38 -12.30
N PRO A 30 12.30 17.16 -12.62
CA PRO A 30 11.90 16.59 -13.91
C PRO A 30 12.34 17.46 -15.11
N PRO A 31 12.58 16.87 -16.31
CA PRO A 31 12.38 15.46 -16.63
C PRO A 31 13.54 14.56 -16.21
N LEU A 32 13.22 13.35 -15.73
CA LEU A 32 14.21 12.33 -15.34
C LEU A 32 14.24 11.22 -16.40
N TYR A 33 15.00 11.43 -17.46
CA TYR A 33 15.19 10.42 -18.49
C TYR A 33 15.84 9.15 -17.91
N ASN A 34 15.52 7.98 -18.46
CA ASN A 34 15.96 6.66 -17.99
C ASN A 34 15.52 6.30 -16.54
N CYS A 35 14.69 7.12 -15.90
CA CYS A 35 14.04 6.78 -14.65
C CYS A 35 12.94 5.75 -14.91
N GLY A 36 12.88 4.69 -14.09
CA GLY A 36 11.76 3.77 -14.05
C GLY A 36 10.63 4.34 -13.19
N VAL A 37 9.39 3.90 -13.44
CA VAL A 37 8.22 4.25 -12.62
C VAL A 37 7.42 2.99 -12.30
N VAL A 38 7.15 2.75 -11.01
CA VAL A 38 6.37 1.59 -10.55
C VAL A 38 5.35 2.05 -9.52
N ILE A 39 4.16 2.40 -9.96
CA ILE A 39 3.08 2.88 -9.08
C ILE A 39 1.92 1.88 -9.09
N GLY A 40 1.69 1.27 -7.92
CA GLY A 40 0.61 0.32 -7.71
C GLY A 40 -0.65 0.98 -7.14
N SER A 41 -1.80 0.44 -7.53
CA SER A 41 -3.11 0.72 -6.95
C SER A 41 -3.96 -0.54 -7.07
N SER A 42 -4.67 -0.92 -6.02
CA SER A 42 -5.49 -2.14 -6.02
C SER A 42 -6.89 -1.92 -6.57
N ARG A 43 -7.36 -0.68 -6.56
CA ARG A 43 -8.68 -0.27 -7.07
C ARG A 43 -8.60 0.55 -8.36
N GLY A 44 -7.45 1.19 -8.60
CA GLY A 44 -7.30 2.09 -9.74
C GLY A 44 -8.34 3.22 -9.69
N TYR A 45 -8.85 3.58 -10.84
CA TYR A 45 -9.84 4.64 -11.03
C TYR A 45 -11.28 4.15 -10.78
N GLN A 46 -11.51 3.46 -9.66
CA GLN A 46 -12.83 2.85 -9.38
C GLN A 46 -13.94 3.89 -9.26
N ALA A 47 -13.70 5.04 -8.62
CA ALA A 47 -14.71 6.10 -8.50
C ALA A 47 -15.16 6.61 -9.87
N GLU A 48 -14.24 6.76 -10.81
CA GLU A 48 -14.52 7.19 -12.18
C GLU A 48 -15.25 6.10 -12.96
N LEU A 49 -14.91 4.82 -12.73
CA LEU A 49 -15.63 3.69 -13.32
C LEU A 49 -17.08 3.61 -12.82
N GLU A 50 -17.31 3.85 -11.53
CA GLU A 50 -18.66 3.90 -10.94
C GLU A 50 -19.49 5.02 -11.56
N LYS A 51 -18.93 6.24 -11.66
CA LYS A 51 -19.59 7.37 -12.35
C LYS A 51 -19.89 7.07 -13.82
N MET A 52 -18.97 6.41 -14.52
CA MET A 52 -19.18 6.00 -15.91
C MET A 52 -20.31 4.97 -16.01
N ALA A 53 -20.37 3.99 -15.11
CA ALA A 53 -21.45 2.99 -15.07
C ALA A 53 -22.83 3.65 -14.78
N GLU A 54 -22.88 4.58 -13.85
CA GLU A 54 -24.09 5.38 -13.59
C GLU A 54 -24.52 6.17 -14.83
N TRP A 55 -23.58 6.82 -15.50
CA TRP A 55 -23.87 7.54 -16.74
C TRP A 55 -24.39 6.62 -17.87
N MET A 56 -23.82 5.41 -18.01
CA MET A 56 -24.23 4.45 -19.05
C MET A 56 -25.56 3.76 -18.76
N TYR A 57 -25.88 3.50 -17.50
CA TYR A 57 -26.97 2.60 -17.10
C TYR A 57 -28.02 3.27 -16.16
N GLY A 58 -27.69 4.38 -15.51
CA GLY A 58 -28.55 5.03 -14.51
C GLY A 58 -29.89 5.56 -15.01
N ASP A 59 -30.02 5.78 -16.31
CA ASP A 59 -31.24 6.34 -16.95
C ASP A 59 -32.24 5.26 -17.46
N LYS A 60 -31.98 3.98 -17.18
CA LYS A 60 -32.86 2.89 -17.65
C LYS A 60 -34.09 2.61 -16.77
N GLY A 61 -34.19 3.27 -15.60
CA GLY A 61 -35.30 3.06 -14.63
C GLY A 61 -36.62 3.74 -14.99
N THR A 62 -36.63 4.65 -15.94
CA THR A 62 -37.85 5.44 -16.29
C THR A 62 -38.32 5.31 -17.73
N ARG A 63 -37.66 4.51 -18.57
CA ARG A 63 -38.11 4.28 -19.93
C ARG A 63 -39.11 3.12 -19.97
N GLY A 64 -40.37 3.46 -19.78
CA GLY A 64 -41.47 2.61 -20.20
C GLY A 64 -41.34 2.26 -21.68
N GLN A 65 -41.72 1.01 -22.04
CA GLN A 65 -41.78 0.52 -23.41
C GLN A 65 -42.52 1.53 -24.32
N GLY A 66 -41.82 2.14 -25.26
CA GLY A 66 -42.52 2.78 -26.38
C GLY A 66 -42.14 4.18 -26.82
N ASP A 67 -40.85 4.58 -26.81
CA ASP A 67 -40.53 5.81 -27.53
C ASP A 67 -39.16 5.68 -28.28
N LYS A 68 -39.22 5.56 -29.59
CA LYS A 68 -38.08 5.72 -30.50
C LYS A 68 -37.79 7.22 -30.63
N ARG A 69 -37.26 7.84 -29.57
CA ARG A 69 -36.80 9.22 -29.69
C ARG A 69 -35.53 9.29 -30.49
N THR A 70 -35.56 10.10 -31.54
CA THR A 70 -34.35 10.60 -32.21
C THR A 70 -33.44 11.24 -31.18
N ARG A 71 -32.15 10.87 -31.22
CA ARG A 71 -31.09 11.43 -30.36
C ARG A 71 -31.18 12.97 -30.37
N THR A 72 -31.45 13.57 -29.24
CA THR A 72 -31.56 15.03 -29.08
C THR A 72 -30.16 15.66 -29.09
N GLN A 73 -30.09 16.99 -29.28
CA GLN A 73 -28.83 17.74 -29.14
C GLN A 73 -28.21 17.59 -27.74
N GLU A 74 -29.04 17.41 -26.70
CA GLU A 74 -28.59 17.13 -25.35
C GLU A 74 -27.87 15.78 -25.23
N ASP A 75 -28.35 14.73 -25.94
CA ASP A 75 -27.66 13.42 -26.02
C ASP A 75 -26.28 13.54 -26.69
N LYS A 76 -26.16 14.40 -27.69
CA LYS A 76 -24.87 14.66 -28.37
C LYS A 76 -23.89 15.42 -27.46
N HIS A 77 -24.36 16.36 -26.64
CA HIS A 77 -23.54 17.07 -25.65
C HIS A 77 -23.10 16.13 -24.53
N ARG A 78 -23.95 15.23 -24.06
CA ARG A 78 -23.59 14.18 -23.11
C ARG A 78 -22.49 13.23 -23.63
N ILE A 79 -22.52 12.85 -24.91
CA ILE A 79 -21.52 11.98 -25.51
C ILE A 79 -20.16 12.69 -25.62
N SER A 80 -20.15 14.00 -25.88
CA SER A 80 -18.89 14.77 -25.96
C SER A 80 -18.21 14.99 -24.61
N SER A 81 -18.94 14.84 -23.50
CA SER A 81 -18.45 14.99 -22.11
C SER A 81 -18.24 13.66 -21.39
N SER A 82 -18.41 12.51 -22.07
CA SER A 82 -18.22 11.20 -21.43
C SER A 82 -16.75 10.97 -21.11
N PRO A 83 -16.42 10.46 -19.91
CA PRO A 83 -15.07 10.05 -19.59
C PRO A 83 -14.57 9.01 -20.60
N SER A 84 -13.36 9.17 -21.10
CA SER A 84 -12.76 8.15 -21.97
C SER A 84 -12.48 6.90 -21.15
N ILE A 85 -12.92 5.72 -21.61
CA ILE A 85 -12.57 4.43 -21.00
C ILE A 85 -11.07 4.27 -20.81
N LEU A 86 -10.27 4.88 -21.67
CA LEU A 86 -8.81 4.83 -21.59
C LEU A 86 -8.28 5.52 -20.34
N SER A 87 -8.95 6.60 -19.87
CA SER A 87 -8.48 7.35 -18.68
C SER A 87 -8.66 6.58 -17.35
N VAL A 88 -9.47 5.53 -17.34
CA VAL A 88 -9.81 4.77 -16.12
C VAL A 88 -9.17 3.37 -16.08
N LEU A 89 -8.33 3.03 -17.07
CA LEU A 89 -7.58 1.76 -17.05
C LEU A 89 -6.58 1.74 -15.88
N SER A 90 -6.43 0.58 -15.25
CA SER A 90 -5.65 0.43 -14.00
C SER A 90 -4.20 0.93 -14.10
N HIS A 91 -3.56 0.80 -15.28
CA HIS A 91 -2.19 1.25 -15.49
C HIS A 91 -2.04 2.77 -15.67
N MET A 92 -3.13 3.49 -15.89
CA MET A 92 -3.08 4.95 -16.14
C MET A 92 -2.56 5.74 -14.94
N ASN A 93 -2.65 5.18 -13.72
CA ASN A 93 -2.06 5.81 -12.54
C ASN A 93 -0.52 5.85 -12.62
N ALA A 94 0.11 4.75 -13.03
CA ALA A 94 1.55 4.71 -13.28
C ALA A 94 1.96 5.57 -14.49
N THR A 95 1.13 5.61 -15.52
CA THR A 95 1.34 6.50 -16.69
C THR A 95 1.30 7.98 -16.27
N ALA A 96 0.35 8.38 -15.44
CA ALA A 96 0.27 9.74 -14.91
C ALA A 96 1.52 10.10 -14.08
N ALA A 97 1.98 9.17 -13.23
CA ALA A 97 3.22 9.34 -12.49
C ALA A 97 4.44 9.50 -13.43
N ALA A 98 4.53 8.67 -14.48
CA ALA A 98 5.61 8.75 -15.47
C ALA A 98 5.63 10.11 -16.21
N GLN A 99 4.46 10.67 -16.53
CA GLN A 99 4.34 12.00 -17.11
C GLN A 99 4.85 13.10 -16.18
N ILE A 100 4.56 13.01 -14.88
CA ILE A 100 5.04 13.97 -13.86
C ILE A 100 6.56 13.88 -13.71
N VAL A 101 7.11 12.66 -13.69
CA VAL A 101 8.55 12.40 -13.60
C VAL A 101 9.28 12.78 -14.90
N GLY A 102 8.59 12.83 -16.03
CA GLY A 102 9.21 12.91 -17.36
C GLY A 102 10.03 11.66 -17.67
N ALA A 103 9.60 10.51 -17.19
CA ALA A 103 10.30 9.24 -17.28
C ALA A 103 10.17 8.63 -18.68
N THR A 104 11.28 8.15 -19.22
CA THR A 104 11.32 7.38 -20.47
C THR A 104 11.74 5.93 -20.28
N GLY A 105 12.00 5.53 -19.04
CA GLY A 105 12.32 4.16 -18.68
C GLY A 105 11.08 3.27 -18.55
N ILE A 106 11.24 2.16 -17.84
CA ILE A 106 10.18 1.15 -17.66
C ILE A 106 9.08 1.69 -16.76
N VAL A 107 7.82 1.55 -17.20
CA VAL A 107 6.62 1.93 -16.41
C VAL A 107 5.80 0.67 -16.10
N LEU A 108 5.57 0.40 -14.82
CA LEU A 108 4.81 -0.76 -14.33
C LEU A 108 3.70 -0.31 -13.38
N ALA A 109 2.59 -1.05 -13.39
CA ALA A 109 1.42 -0.84 -12.55
C ALA A 109 1.01 -2.17 -11.86
N PRO A 110 1.75 -2.64 -10.88
CA PRO A 110 1.42 -3.90 -10.19
C PRO A 110 0.12 -3.80 -9.41
N MET A 111 -0.56 -4.94 -9.26
CA MET A 111 -1.76 -5.11 -8.48
C MET A 111 -1.71 -6.46 -7.73
N ALA A 112 -1.78 -6.40 -6.39
CA ALA A 112 -1.73 -7.55 -5.50
C ALA A 112 -2.59 -7.30 -4.24
N ALA A 113 -3.81 -6.79 -4.43
CA ALA A 113 -4.70 -6.37 -3.35
C ALA A 113 -3.95 -5.47 -2.33
N CYS A 114 -4.07 -5.75 -1.00
CA CYS A 114 -3.42 -4.92 0.01
C CYS A 114 -1.88 -4.99 -0.04
N ALA A 115 -1.29 -6.04 -0.64
CA ALA A 115 0.15 -6.20 -0.78
C ALA A 115 0.76 -5.37 -1.93
N THR A 116 -0.07 -4.67 -2.73
CA THR A 116 0.34 -3.94 -3.94
C THR A 116 1.50 -2.99 -3.71
N GLY A 117 1.52 -2.24 -2.61
CA GLY A 117 2.58 -1.28 -2.31
C GLY A 117 3.96 -1.92 -2.15
N ILE A 118 4.06 -3.04 -1.41
CA ILE A 118 5.33 -3.78 -1.28
C ILE A 118 5.71 -4.43 -2.63
N TRP A 119 4.74 -4.97 -3.38
CA TRP A 119 5.00 -5.48 -4.74
C TRP A 119 5.56 -4.40 -5.68
N ALA A 120 5.05 -3.17 -5.60
CA ALA A 120 5.56 -2.06 -6.40
C ALA A 120 7.01 -1.72 -6.03
N LEU A 121 7.32 -1.66 -4.73
CA LEU A 121 8.68 -1.42 -4.24
C LEU A 121 9.64 -2.56 -4.64
N PHE A 122 9.21 -3.82 -4.54
CA PHE A 122 9.98 -4.97 -5.01
C PHE A 122 10.29 -4.91 -6.51
N GLN A 123 9.32 -4.54 -7.35
CA GLN A 123 9.56 -4.38 -8.78
C GLN A 123 10.56 -3.25 -9.04
N GLY A 124 10.42 -2.10 -8.35
CA GLY A 124 11.39 -1.01 -8.42
C GLY A 124 12.80 -1.43 -8.02
N PHE A 125 12.92 -2.13 -6.90
CA PHE A 125 14.18 -2.72 -6.41
C PHE A 125 14.82 -3.66 -7.46
N ASN A 126 14.02 -4.54 -8.07
CA ASN A 126 14.52 -5.46 -9.09
C ASN A 126 14.99 -4.76 -10.37
N LEU A 127 14.33 -3.67 -10.78
CA LEU A 127 14.79 -2.88 -11.93
C LEU A 127 16.18 -2.28 -11.68
N ILE A 128 16.47 -1.85 -10.46
CA ILE A 128 17.78 -1.33 -10.06
C ILE A 128 18.78 -2.49 -9.93
N LYS A 129 18.45 -3.53 -9.16
CA LYS A 129 19.33 -4.68 -8.92
C LYS A 129 19.75 -5.39 -10.21
N SER A 130 18.87 -5.42 -11.21
CA SER A 130 19.17 -6.01 -12.53
C SER A 130 19.89 -5.05 -13.50
N GLY A 131 20.23 -3.83 -13.07
CA GLY A 131 20.88 -2.81 -13.90
C GLY A 131 20.01 -2.20 -14.98
N ARG A 132 18.70 -2.48 -14.99
CA ARG A 132 17.76 -1.93 -16.01
C ARG A 132 17.45 -0.46 -15.78
N CYS A 133 17.52 0.00 -14.53
CA CYS A 133 17.38 1.39 -14.14
C CYS A 133 18.37 1.68 -13.02
N GLN A 134 18.94 2.87 -12.98
CA GLN A 134 19.72 3.34 -11.82
C GLN A 134 18.83 4.08 -10.80
N ARG A 135 17.67 4.55 -11.26
CA ARG A 135 16.65 5.24 -10.44
C ARG A 135 15.26 4.78 -10.81
N VAL A 136 14.41 4.61 -9.82
CA VAL A 136 12.99 4.27 -9.99
C VAL A 136 12.15 5.06 -9.01
N VAL A 137 11.08 5.68 -9.48
CA VAL A 137 10.02 6.23 -8.62
C VAL A 137 9.01 5.12 -8.37
N ALA A 138 8.90 4.63 -7.14
CA ALA A 138 8.09 3.46 -6.79
C ALA A 138 7.24 3.68 -5.55
N GLY A 139 6.07 3.03 -5.50
CA GLY A 139 5.19 3.09 -4.34
C GLY A 139 3.76 2.66 -4.63
N GLY A 140 2.87 2.96 -3.69
CA GLY A 140 1.45 2.69 -3.81
C GLY A 140 0.60 3.91 -3.48
N VAL A 141 -0.44 4.16 -4.27
CA VAL A 141 -1.41 5.24 -4.06
C VAL A 141 -2.81 4.68 -4.24
N GLU A 142 -3.72 5.05 -3.35
CA GLU A 142 -5.06 4.49 -3.37
C GLU A 142 -6.12 5.51 -2.95
N ALA A 143 -7.23 5.54 -3.69
CA ALA A 143 -8.47 6.24 -3.36
C ALA A 143 -9.57 5.19 -3.17
N THR A 144 -9.83 4.79 -1.93
CA THR A 144 -10.62 3.60 -1.61
C THR A 144 -12.08 3.90 -1.30
N ILE A 145 -12.41 5.15 -0.96
CA ILE A 145 -13.73 5.51 -0.42
C ILE A 145 -14.71 5.73 -1.57
N THR A 146 -15.24 4.61 -2.07
CA THR A 146 -16.28 4.61 -3.12
C THR A 146 -17.50 3.80 -2.65
N PRO A 147 -18.71 4.06 -3.19
CA PRO A 147 -19.90 3.28 -2.88
C PRO A 147 -19.71 1.78 -3.04
N LEU A 148 -19.09 1.33 -4.11
CA LEU A 148 -18.86 -0.08 -4.39
C LEU A 148 -17.87 -0.70 -3.39
N THR A 149 -16.78 0.00 -3.06
CA THR A 149 -15.79 -0.48 -2.08
C THR A 149 -16.44 -0.60 -0.69
N ILE A 150 -17.14 0.44 -0.22
CA ILE A 150 -17.81 0.44 1.07
C ILE A 150 -18.83 -0.71 1.14
N THR A 151 -19.73 -0.80 0.17
CA THR A 151 -20.75 -1.88 0.13
C THR A 151 -20.11 -3.27 0.09
N GLY A 152 -19.02 -3.43 -0.67
CA GLY A 152 -18.31 -4.70 -0.74
C GLY A 152 -17.73 -5.15 0.60
N PHE A 153 -17.03 -4.27 1.31
CA PHE A 153 -16.46 -4.57 2.62
C PHE A 153 -17.52 -4.69 3.71
N GLU A 154 -18.62 -3.92 3.63
CA GLU A 154 -19.76 -4.05 4.53
C GLU A 154 -20.43 -5.42 4.40
N LYS A 155 -20.71 -5.88 3.16
CA LYS A 155 -21.28 -7.22 2.92
C LYS A 155 -20.37 -8.37 3.34
N MET A 156 -19.06 -8.16 3.33
CA MET A 156 -18.09 -9.13 3.88
C MET A 156 -18.03 -9.11 5.42
N GLY A 157 -18.71 -8.16 6.08
CA GLY A 157 -18.61 -7.98 7.52
C GLY A 157 -17.22 -7.54 8.00
N ALA A 158 -16.46 -6.85 7.15
CA ALA A 158 -15.08 -6.47 7.43
C ALA A 158 -14.93 -5.04 7.93
N LEU A 159 -15.97 -4.19 7.80
CA LEU A 159 -15.94 -2.81 8.27
C LEU A 159 -16.23 -2.70 9.76
N ALA A 160 -15.44 -1.89 10.46
CA ALA A 160 -15.68 -1.50 11.84
C ALA A 160 -16.81 -0.45 11.91
N LYS A 161 -17.51 -0.44 13.06
CA LYS A 161 -18.54 0.55 13.36
C LYS A 161 -17.99 1.70 14.19
N THR A 162 -17.03 1.44 15.07
CA THR A 162 -16.54 2.42 16.05
C THR A 162 -15.13 2.91 15.73
N GLY A 163 -14.26 2.06 15.14
CA GLY A 163 -12.90 2.41 14.78
C GLY A 163 -12.03 1.19 14.48
N ALA A 164 -10.85 1.42 13.92
CA ALA A 164 -9.86 0.39 13.72
C ALA A 164 -8.98 0.28 14.96
N TYR A 165 -9.00 -0.88 15.63
CA TYR A 165 -8.23 -1.17 16.85
C TYR A 165 -7.33 -2.40 16.62
N PRO A 166 -6.20 -2.28 15.91
CA PRO A 166 -5.33 -3.41 15.59
C PRO A 166 -4.89 -4.17 16.84
N PHE A 167 -5.08 -5.50 16.82
CA PHE A 167 -4.74 -6.45 17.88
C PHE A 167 -5.49 -6.28 19.21
N ASP A 168 -6.45 -5.36 19.31
CA ASP A 168 -7.29 -5.21 20.50
C ASP A 168 -8.33 -6.34 20.61
N VAL A 169 -8.71 -6.72 21.85
CA VAL A 169 -9.76 -7.73 22.08
C VAL A 169 -11.12 -7.28 21.54
N ASN A 170 -11.37 -5.96 21.51
CA ASN A 170 -12.62 -5.35 21.03
C ASN A 170 -12.55 -4.95 19.54
N ARG A 171 -11.53 -5.40 18.79
CA ARG A 171 -11.46 -5.12 17.34
C ARG A 171 -12.65 -5.74 16.61
N GLU A 172 -13.28 -5.00 15.75
CA GLU A 172 -14.49 -5.42 15.03
C GLU A 172 -14.37 -5.37 13.51
N GLY A 173 -13.31 -4.78 12.99
CA GLY A 173 -13.11 -4.62 11.56
C GLY A 173 -12.13 -3.51 11.21
N LEU A 174 -11.95 -3.30 9.91
CA LEU A 174 -11.12 -2.22 9.37
C LEU A 174 -11.94 -0.93 9.17
N VAL A 175 -11.24 0.17 9.14
CA VAL A 175 -11.73 1.46 8.62
C VAL A 175 -11.00 1.74 7.32
N LEU A 176 -11.70 2.10 6.25
CA LEU A 176 -11.07 2.48 4.99
C LEU A 176 -10.32 3.81 5.14
N GLY A 177 -9.15 3.90 4.52
CA GLY A 177 -8.35 5.11 4.42
C GLY A 177 -7.93 5.37 2.98
N GLU A 178 -7.53 6.59 2.67
CA GLU A 178 -7.04 7.01 1.35
C GLU A 178 -5.67 7.65 1.50
N GLY A 179 -4.85 7.56 0.47
CA GLY A 179 -3.53 8.15 0.45
C GLY A 179 -2.49 7.29 -0.26
N GLY A 180 -1.22 7.58 -0.02
CA GLY A 180 -0.14 6.83 -0.62
C GLY A 180 1.22 7.21 -0.08
N ALA A 181 2.20 6.35 -0.36
CA ALA A 181 3.62 6.63 -0.19
C ALA A 181 4.35 6.29 -1.48
N VAL A 182 5.20 7.21 -1.90
CA VAL A 182 6.03 7.10 -3.10
C VAL A 182 7.46 7.42 -2.71
N PHE A 183 8.38 6.64 -3.22
CA PHE A 183 9.81 6.72 -2.91
C PHE A 183 10.62 6.90 -4.19
N VAL A 184 11.74 7.60 -4.07
CA VAL A 184 12.81 7.56 -5.05
C VAL A 184 13.78 6.48 -4.62
N LEU A 185 13.85 5.40 -5.38
CA LEU A 185 14.81 4.31 -5.21
C LEU A 185 15.99 4.57 -6.14
N GLU A 186 17.20 4.39 -5.64
CA GLU A 186 18.44 4.56 -6.41
C GLU A 186 19.43 3.45 -6.07
N SER A 187 20.37 3.18 -6.99
CA SER A 187 21.53 2.41 -6.60
C SER A 187 22.34 3.19 -5.55
N ALA A 188 23.01 2.49 -4.64
CA ALA A 188 23.83 3.12 -3.60
C ALA A 188 24.85 4.08 -4.20
N GLU A 189 25.52 3.66 -5.30
CA GLU A 189 26.53 4.45 -6.00
C GLU A 189 25.96 5.78 -6.49
N LEU A 190 24.75 5.76 -7.11
CA LEU A 190 24.10 6.96 -7.60
C LEU A 190 23.68 7.90 -6.47
N ALA A 191 23.11 7.35 -5.39
CA ALA A 191 22.67 8.10 -4.24
C ALA A 191 23.86 8.81 -3.55
N ILE A 192 24.97 8.10 -3.33
CA ILE A 192 26.19 8.63 -2.74
C ILE A 192 26.82 9.69 -3.66
N GLN A 193 26.94 9.40 -4.97
CA GLN A 193 27.54 10.30 -5.97
C GLN A 193 26.84 11.67 -6.00
N ARG A 194 25.51 11.72 -5.84
CA ARG A 194 24.75 12.97 -5.83
C ARG A 194 24.54 13.57 -4.45
N GLY A 195 25.09 12.99 -3.39
CA GLY A 195 24.90 13.45 -2.00
C GLY A 195 23.44 13.37 -1.55
N ALA A 196 22.72 12.31 -1.94
CA ALA A 196 21.34 12.13 -1.54
C ALA A 196 21.20 11.92 -0.02
N LYS A 197 20.11 12.43 0.56
CA LYS A 197 19.68 11.95 1.88
C LYS A 197 19.15 10.52 1.72
N ILE A 198 19.75 9.56 2.40
CA ILE A 198 19.36 8.15 2.40
C ILE A 198 18.58 7.89 3.67
N TYR A 199 17.30 7.53 3.57
CA TYR A 199 16.43 7.18 4.70
C TYR A 199 16.63 5.75 5.17
N GLY A 200 17.13 4.89 4.29
CA GLY A 200 17.37 3.48 4.57
C GLY A 200 17.56 2.67 3.29
N GLU A 201 17.79 1.39 3.46
CA GLU A 201 18.02 0.44 2.38
C GLU A 201 17.01 -0.70 2.40
N PHE A 202 16.73 -1.26 1.23
CA PHE A 202 16.00 -2.51 1.09
C PHE A 202 16.97 -3.69 1.21
N CYS A 203 16.93 -4.39 2.35
CA CYS A 203 17.80 -5.54 2.60
C CYS A 203 17.25 -6.81 1.92
N GLY A 204 15.95 -7.03 1.94
CA GLY A 204 15.35 -8.23 1.38
C GLY A 204 13.83 -8.16 1.25
N PHE A 205 13.29 -9.02 0.38
CA PHE A 205 11.86 -9.17 0.13
C PHE A 205 11.44 -10.64 0.17
N GLY A 206 10.27 -10.92 0.73
CA GLY A 206 9.59 -12.20 0.65
C GLY A 206 8.19 -12.03 0.06
N LEU A 207 7.91 -12.76 -1.00
CA LEU A 207 6.66 -12.66 -1.76
C LEU A 207 6.16 -14.06 -2.06
N THR A 208 4.95 -14.39 -1.59
CA THR A 208 4.34 -15.72 -1.73
C THR A 208 2.83 -15.61 -1.98
N SER A 209 2.22 -16.73 -2.29
CA SER A 209 0.77 -16.87 -2.34
C SER A 209 0.33 -18.09 -1.54
N ASP A 210 -0.78 -17.94 -0.78
CA ASP A 210 -1.36 -19.06 -0.03
C ASP A 210 -2.02 -20.09 -0.95
N ALA A 211 -2.54 -19.66 -2.11
CA ALA A 211 -3.35 -20.46 -3.02
C ALA A 211 -4.51 -21.22 -2.30
N TYR A 212 -5.05 -20.63 -1.23
CA TYR A 212 -6.01 -21.27 -0.34
C TYR A 212 -7.45 -20.82 -0.59
N HIS A 213 -7.72 -19.50 -0.56
CA HIS A 213 -9.06 -18.93 -0.66
C HIS A 213 -9.04 -17.49 -1.18
N ALA A 214 -10.16 -17.03 -1.79
CA ALA A 214 -10.24 -15.70 -2.39
C ALA A 214 -10.09 -14.55 -1.37
N ASN A 215 -10.60 -14.69 -0.13
CA ASN A 215 -10.56 -13.62 0.88
C ASN A 215 -10.21 -14.10 2.31
N ARG A 216 -9.77 -15.34 2.46
CA ARG A 216 -9.33 -15.90 3.75
C ARG A 216 -7.87 -16.32 3.64
N PRO A 217 -7.02 -15.99 4.62
CA PRO A 217 -5.66 -16.50 4.68
C PRO A 217 -5.66 -18.01 4.99
N ASP A 218 -4.57 -18.68 4.65
CA ASP A 218 -4.33 -20.07 5.07
C ASP A 218 -4.28 -20.15 6.60
N PRO A 219 -5.16 -20.94 7.26
CA PRO A 219 -5.17 -21.07 8.72
C PRO A 219 -3.84 -21.56 9.30
N GLU A 220 -3.05 -22.30 8.51
CA GLU A 220 -1.73 -22.78 8.90
C GLU A 220 -0.63 -21.74 8.74
N ALA A 221 -0.92 -20.60 8.08
CA ALA A 221 -0.02 -19.48 7.84
C ALA A 221 1.26 -19.84 7.05
N LYS A 222 1.28 -20.99 6.37
CA LYS A 222 2.49 -21.50 5.69
C LYS A 222 3.06 -20.53 4.67
N GLY A 223 2.18 -19.95 3.82
CA GLY A 223 2.57 -18.99 2.79
C GLY A 223 3.22 -17.73 3.39
N ALA A 224 2.61 -17.14 4.42
CA ALA A 224 3.12 -15.94 5.06
C ALA A 224 4.41 -16.19 5.86
N VAL A 225 4.51 -17.29 6.60
CA VAL A 225 5.77 -17.69 7.28
C VAL A 225 6.88 -17.92 6.27
N PHE A 226 6.58 -18.55 5.15
CA PHE A 226 7.57 -18.76 4.08
C PHE A 226 8.00 -17.41 3.45
N ALA A 227 7.09 -16.43 3.31
CA ALA A 227 7.47 -15.08 2.88
C ALA A 227 8.45 -14.41 3.85
N VAL A 228 8.24 -14.55 5.17
CA VAL A 228 9.18 -14.06 6.19
C VAL A 228 10.54 -14.74 6.04
N GLN A 229 10.57 -16.07 5.96
CA GLN A 229 11.81 -16.85 5.80
C GLN A 229 12.56 -16.46 4.52
N GLN A 230 11.87 -16.33 3.39
CA GLN A 230 12.48 -15.84 2.14
C GLN A 230 13.08 -14.44 2.29
N CYS A 231 12.37 -13.55 3.00
CA CYS A 231 12.80 -12.18 3.21
C CYS A 231 14.11 -12.15 4.02
N LEU A 232 14.16 -12.84 5.15
CA LEU A 232 15.33 -12.96 6.01
C LEU A 232 16.52 -13.59 5.27
N HIS A 233 16.26 -14.69 4.55
CA HIS A 233 17.32 -15.37 3.76
C HIS A 233 17.92 -14.44 2.69
N ARG A 234 17.08 -13.68 1.97
CA ARG A 234 17.56 -12.74 0.93
C ARG A 234 18.26 -11.53 1.51
N ALA A 235 17.91 -11.14 2.73
CA ALA A 235 18.59 -10.10 3.49
C ALA A 235 19.90 -10.60 4.15
N HIS A 236 20.17 -11.90 4.15
CA HIS A 236 21.30 -12.55 4.84
C HIS A 236 21.32 -12.25 6.35
N ILE A 237 20.17 -12.26 6.99
CA ILE A 237 19.99 -11.97 8.42
C ILE A 237 19.16 -13.07 9.09
N PHE A 238 19.22 -13.10 10.42
CA PHE A 238 18.42 -13.99 11.27
C PHE A 238 17.19 -13.25 11.84
N PRO A 239 16.17 -13.99 12.33
CA PRO A 239 15.01 -13.37 13.00
C PRO A 239 15.41 -12.44 14.15
N GLU A 240 16.48 -12.75 14.87
CA GLU A 240 16.98 -11.99 16.02
C GLU A 240 17.54 -10.61 15.66
N ASP A 241 17.87 -10.40 14.39
CA ASP A 241 18.39 -9.12 13.89
C ASP A 241 17.28 -8.08 13.64
N ILE A 242 16.00 -8.48 13.73
CA ILE A 242 14.87 -7.58 13.51
C ILE A 242 14.44 -6.93 14.83
N ASP A 243 14.47 -5.60 14.90
CA ASP A 243 14.13 -4.82 16.07
C ASP A 243 12.64 -4.47 16.13
N TYR A 244 11.99 -4.28 14.96
CA TYR A 244 10.61 -3.84 14.87
C TYR A 244 9.88 -4.44 13.67
N ILE A 245 8.64 -4.87 13.90
CA ILE A 245 7.70 -5.29 12.86
C ILE A 245 6.57 -4.25 12.74
N HIS A 246 6.47 -3.61 11.57
CA HIS A 246 5.26 -2.91 11.17
C HIS A 246 4.28 -3.93 10.57
N ALA A 247 3.32 -4.32 11.37
CA ALA A 247 2.35 -5.35 11.04
C ALA A 247 1.32 -4.89 10.00
N HIS A 248 0.74 -5.85 9.28
CA HIS A 248 -0.44 -5.57 8.45
C HIS A 248 -1.61 -5.09 9.31
N GLY A 249 -1.92 -5.75 10.43
CA GLY A 249 -2.77 -5.29 11.53
C GLY A 249 -4.01 -4.53 11.10
N THR A 250 -4.97 -5.21 10.45
CA THR A 250 -6.17 -4.56 9.88
C THR A 250 -7.28 -4.29 10.89
N ALA A 251 -7.12 -4.72 12.14
CA ALA A 251 -8.16 -4.73 13.16
C ALA A 251 -9.35 -5.65 12.86
N THR A 252 -9.22 -6.57 11.89
CA THR A 252 -10.20 -7.62 11.68
C THR A 252 -9.88 -8.84 12.56
N GLN A 253 -10.93 -9.52 13.02
CA GLN A 253 -10.77 -10.73 13.86
C GLN A 253 -9.87 -11.78 13.19
N MET A 254 -10.03 -11.94 11.87
CA MET A 254 -9.34 -12.98 11.10
C MET A 254 -7.88 -12.64 10.85
N ASN A 255 -7.60 -11.43 10.35
CA ASN A 255 -6.24 -11.04 10.01
C ASN A 255 -5.34 -10.98 11.24
N ASP A 256 -5.78 -10.32 12.30
CA ASP A 256 -4.91 -10.08 13.46
C ASP A 256 -4.57 -11.38 14.18
N ARG A 257 -5.52 -12.36 14.21
CA ARG A 257 -5.25 -13.72 14.69
C ARG A 257 -4.29 -14.48 13.79
N PHE A 258 -4.47 -14.40 12.48
CA PHE A 258 -3.57 -15.01 11.50
C PHE A 258 -2.16 -14.42 11.60
N GLU A 259 -2.04 -13.11 11.64
CA GLU A 259 -0.76 -12.41 11.70
C GLU A 259 -0.01 -12.66 13.02
N SER A 260 -0.74 -12.72 14.15
CA SER A 260 -0.16 -13.14 15.43
C SER A 260 0.48 -14.53 15.33
N LYS A 261 -0.19 -15.48 14.65
CA LYS A 261 0.36 -16.82 14.39
C LYS A 261 1.61 -16.78 13.53
N VAL A 262 1.63 -15.95 12.47
CA VAL A 262 2.81 -15.75 11.60
C VAL A 262 4.00 -15.28 12.42
N ILE A 263 3.81 -14.25 13.25
CA ILE A 263 4.87 -13.68 14.09
C ILE A 263 5.40 -14.72 15.08
N GLN A 264 4.51 -15.43 15.79
CA GLN A 264 4.89 -16.45 16.77
C GLN A 264 5.61 -17.67 16.15
N GLN A 265 5.30 -18.00 14.88
CA GLN A 265 5.97 -19.10 14.17
C GLN A 265 7.31 -18.70 13.58
N ALA A 266 7.46 -17.43 13.17
CA ALA A 266 8.66 -16.94 12.50
C ALA A 266 9.73 -16.42 13.46
N PHE A 267 9.36 -15.99 14.67
CA PHE A 267 10.26 -15.37 15.64
C PHE A 267 10.16 -16.05 17.00
N SER A 268 11.31 -16.42 17.56
CA SER A 268 11.40 -17.03 18.90
C SER A 268 11.40 -16.01 20.03
N GLN A 269 11.85 -14.77 19.76
CA GLN A 269 11.89 -13.66 20.71
C GLN A 269 10.63 -12.77 20.60
N LYS A 270 10.35 -12.03 21.67
CA LYS A 270 9.29 -11.02 21.67
C LYS A 270 9.78 -9.72 21.01
N ILE A 271 9.67 -9.68 19.69
CA ILE A 271 9.99 -8.49 18.91
C ILE A 271 8.91 -7.41 19.06
N ALA A 272 9.31 -6.13 18.97
CA ALA A 272 8.38 -5.01 18.98
C ALA A 272 7.45 -5.02 17.76
N VAL A 273 6.15 -4.92 17.97
CA VAL A 273 5.13 -4.99 16.91
C VAL A 273 4.15 -3.83 17.03
N SER A 274 3.87 -3.15 15.94
CA SER A 274 2.71 -2.25 15.88
C SER A 274 2.08 -2.20 14.49
N SER A 275 0.88 -1.61 14.42
CA SER A 275 0.20 -1.25 13.18
C SER A 275 -0.32 0.17 13.28
N THR A 276 -0.06 0.96 12.26
CA THR A 276 -0.51 2.36 12.19
C THR A 276 -1.95 2.52 11.71
N LYS A 277 -2.64 1.41 11.38
CA LYS A 277 -4.01 1.45 10.82
C LYS A 277 -5.08 1.97 11.77
N GLY A 278 -4.80 2.01 13.09
CA GLY A 278 -5.64 2.76 14.04
C GLY A 278 -5.66 4.26 13.78
N SER A 279 -4.63 4.82 13.15
CA SER A 279 -4.53 6.25 12.78
C SER A 279 -4.85 6.48 11.30
N THR A 280 -4.29 5.67 10.40
CA THR A 280 -4.38 5.90 8.95
C THR A 280 -5.65 5.32 8.30
N GLY A 281 -6.31 4.39 8.98
CA GLY A 281 -7.22 3.47 8.32
C GLY A 281 -6.45 2.49 7.41
N HIS A 282 -7.18 1.65 6.71
CA HIS A 282 -6.62 0.70 5.74
C HIS A 282 -6.72 1.26 4.33
N THR A 283 -5.60 1.70 3.79
CA THR A 283 -5.50 2.28 2.44
C THR A 283 -5.34 1.23 1.34
N LEU A 284 -5.81 0.00 1.57
CA LEU A 284 -5.77 -1.14 0.64
C LEU A 284 -4.41 -1.25 -0.08
N GLY A 285 -4.37 -1.05 -1.40
CA GLY A 285 -3.15 -1.22 -2.20
C GLY A 285 -1.97 -0.31 -1.81
N ALA A 286 -2.23 0.86 -1.22
CA ALA A 286 -1.18 1.76 -0.75
C ALA A 286 -0.60 1.36 0.62
N SER A 287 -1.30 0.50 1.38
CA SER A 287 -1.03 0.22 2.78
C SER A 287 0.38 -0.32 3.05
N GLY A 288 0.89 -1.20 2.16
CA GLY A 288 2.25 -1.71 2.29
C GLY A 288 3.32 -0.64 2.08
N ALA A 289 3.11 0.29 1.12
CA ALA A 289 4.03 1.41 0.90
C ALA A 289 4.02 2.40 2.09
N LEU A 290 2.84 2.69 2.66
CA LEU A 290 2.74 3.48 3.89
C LEU A 290 3.45 2.79 5.07
N GLY A 291 3.30 1.47 5.23
CA GLY A 291 4.01 0.71 6.24
C GLY A 291 5.53 0.83 6.11
N VAL A 292 6.05 0.77 4.88
CA VAL A 292 7.48 1.03 4.59
C VAL A 292 7.89 2.45 4.98
N ALA A 293 7.05 3.47 4.70
CA ALA A 293 7.34 4.84 5.13
C ALA A 293 7.46 4.94 6.66
N PHE A 294 6.55 4.31 7.41
CA PHE A 294 6.63 4.26 8.88
C PHE A 294 7.87 3.50 9.38
N CYS A 295 8.26 2.42 8.72
CA CYS A 295 9.50 1.71 9.03
C CYS A 295 10.74 2.62 8.86
N LEU A 296 10.83 3.36 7.74
CA LEU A 296 11.92 4.30 7.48
C LEU A 296 11.92 5.45 8.50
N MET A 297 10.74 5.99 8.86
CA MET A 297 10.64 6.99 9.93
C MET A 297 11.08 6.45 11.29
N SER A 298 10.77 5.18 11.59
CA SER A 298 11.24 4.54 12.83
C SER A 298 12.75 4.38 12.83
N LEU A 299 13.37 4.01 11.71
CA LEU A 299 14.83 3.96 11.55
C LEU A 299 15.47 5.34 11.71
N GLU A 300 14.90 6.38 11.10
CA GLU A 300 15.45 7.75 11.15
C GLU A 300 15.31 8.38 12.53
N HIS A 301 14.13 8.28 13.14
CA HIS A 301 13.84 8.97 14.40
C HIS A 301 14.07 8.11 15.65
N GLN A 302 14.39 6.82 15.49
CA GLN A 302 14.57 5.86 16.57
C GLN A 302 13.35 5.79 17.50
N ILE A 303 12.13 5.85 16.91
CA ILE A 303 10.85 5.80 17.62
C ILE A 303 10.02 4.64 17.11
N LEU A 304 9.51 3.84 18.04
CA LEU A 304 8.53 2.78 17.79
C LEU A 304 7.12 3.37 17.83
N PRO A 305 6.36 3.38 16.71
CA PRO A 305 5.02 3.93 16.68
C PRO A 305 4.02 2.99 17.37
N PRO A 306 2.96 3.52 18.02
CA PRO A 306 2.00 2.69 18.73
C PRO A 306 0.94 2.07 17.82
N CYS A 307 0.32 0.99 18.29
CA CYS A 307 -1.00 0.55 17.85
C CYS A 307 -2.06 1.50 18.41
N VAL A 308 -2.45 2.53 17.67
CA VAL A 308 -3.46 3.49 18.14
C VAL A 308 -4.80 2.78 18.36
N GLY A 309 -5.38 3.00 19.55
CA GLY A 309 -6.63 2.38 19.97
C GLY A 309 -6.49 1.05 20.70
N LEU A 310 -5.29 0.47 20.75
CA LEU A 310 -5.01 -0.76 21.51
C LEU A 310 -5.07 -0.48 23.01
N LYS A 311 -5.98 -1.15 23.70
CA LYS A 311 -6.13 -1.11 25.17
C LYS A 311 -5.75 -2.45 25.80
N GLU A 312 -6.30 -3.54 25.28
CA GLU A 312 -6.10 -4.89 25.76
C GLU A 312 -5.92 -5.85 24.58
N SER A 313 -5.05 -6.84 24.70
CA SER A 313 -4.80 -7.82 23.64
C SER A 313 -4.90 -9.24 24.17
N GLU A 314 -5.49 -10.12 23.36
CA GLU A 314 -5.52 -11.57 23.59
C GLU A 314 -4.24 -12.28 23.08
N PHE A 315 -3.37 -11.55 22.35
CA PHE A 315 -2.18 -12.11 21.70
C PHE A 315 -0.93 -11.95 22.57
N ASP A 316 -0.15 -13.01 22.71
CA ASP A 316 1.17 -12.97 23.37
C ASP A 316 2.23 -12.40 22.39
N LEU A 317 2.14 -11.10 22.15
CA LEU A 317 3.06 -10.31 21.33
C LEU A 317 3.52 -9.08 22.12
N ASN A 318 4.72 -8.58 21.81
CA ASN A 318 5.20 -7.30 22.35
C ASN A 318 4.60 -6.13 21.55
N LEU A 319 3.31 -5.86 21.78
CA LEU A 319 2.56 -4.81 21.09
C LEU A 319 2.85 -3.44 21.70
N ILE A 320 3.24 -2.50 20.85
CA ILE A 320 3.57 -1.12 21.27
C ILE A 320 2.28 -0.35 21.51
N ARG A 321 2.03 0.05 22.78
CA ARG A 321 0.82 0.79 23.20
C ARG A 321 1.00 2.31 23.22
N ALA A 322 2.21 2.76 23.44
CA ALA A 322 2.60 4.17 23.42
C ALA A 322 3.92 4.33 22.67
N ALA A 323 4.07 5.42 21.93
CA ALA A 323 5.32 5.70 21.23
C ALA A 323 6.46 5.83 22.27
N HIS A 324 7.59 5.20 21.97
CA HIS A 324 8.80 5.31 22.78
C HIS A 324 10.07 5.12 21.94
N GLU A 325 11.18 5.59 22.45
CA GLU A 325 12.49 5.43 21.83
C GLU A 325 12.93 3.98 21.82
N GLY A 326 13.68 3.56 20.79
CA GLY A 326 14.28 2.24 20.65
C GLY A 326 15.59 2.30 19.89
N ASP A 327 16.48 1.32 20.09
CA ASP A 327 17.65 1.13 19.23
C ASP A 327 17.20 0.29 18.02
N ILE A 328 16.86 0.96 16.92
CA ILE A 328 16.24 0.35 15.74
C ILE A 328 17.24 0.38 14.59
N LYS A 329 17.75 -0.79 14.21
CA LYS A 329 18.69 -0.97 13.09
C LYS A 329 18.04 -1.63 11.89
N LYS A 330 17.11 -2.57 12.15
CA LYS A 330 16.38 -3.28 11.11
C LYS A 330 14.90 -3.36 11.43
N THR A 331 14.10 -3.03 10.44
CA THR A 331 12.63 -3.12 10.54
C THR A 331 12.08 -4.08 9.48
N MET A 332 10.95 -4.71 9.79
CA MET A 332 10.25 -5.56 8.84
C MET A 332 8.82 -5.07 8.66
N CYS A 333 8.37 -4.90 7.42
CA CYS A 333 7.01 -4.51 7.10
C CYS A 333 6.24 -5.67 6.48
N PHE A 334 5.04 -5.95 7.02
CA PHE A 334 4.12 -6.97 6.52
C PHE A 334 2.97 -6.35 5.74
N SER A 335 2.58 -6.98 4.66
CA SER A 335 1.34 -6.66 3.95
C SER A 335 0.72 -7.92 3.37
N PHE A 336 -0.47 -8.28 3.87
CA PHE A 336 -1.21 -9.46 3.48
C PHE A 336 -2.48 -9.05 2.72
N GLY A 337 -2.63 -9.55 1.50
CA GLY A 337 -3.72 -9.19 0.60
C GLY A 337 -4.69 -10.32 0.34
N PHE A 338 -5.92 -9.97 0.02
CA PHE A 338 -6.89 -10.96 -0.48
C PHE A 338 -6.33 -11.75 -1.66
N GLY A 339 -6.80 -12.99 -1.82
CA GLY A 339 -6.21 -13.94 -2.76
C GLY A 339 -4.95 -14.62 -2.23
N GLY A 340 -4.65 -14.45 -0.91
CA GLY A 340 -3.47 -15.04 -0.27
C GLY A 340 -2.15 -14.39 -0.70
N GLN A 341 -2.18 -13.10 -1.06
CA GLN A 341 -0.98 -12.35 -1.44
C GLN A 341 -0.18 -11.95 -0.21
N ASN A 342 0.94 -12.60 0.04
CA ASN A 342 1.83 -12.29 1.15
C ASN A 342 3.04 -11.51 0.67
N ALA A 343 3.30 -10.35 1.27
CA ALA A 343 4.45 -9.53 0.96
C ALA A 343 5.12 -9.04 2.25
N VAL A 344 6.42 -9.26 2.34
CA VAL A 344 7.26 -8.89 3.47
C VAL A 344 8.52 -8.21 2.93
N VAL A 345 8.98 -7.18 3.63
CA VAL A 345 10.22 -6.47 3.30
C VAL A 345 11.00 -6.14 4.56
N VAL A 346 12.31 -6.27 4.52
CA VAL A 346 13.26 -5.81 5.54
C VAL A 346 13.94 -4.55 5.06
N LEU A 347 14.01 -3.59 5.97
CA LEU A 347 14.70 -2.30 5.81
C LEU A 347 15.79 -2.16 6.85
N GLY A 348 16.94 -1.64 6.45
CA GLY A 348 18.06 -1.24 7.29
C GLY A 348 18.30 0.26 7.26
N ASN A 349 19.09 0.79 8.21
CA ASN A 349 19.35 2.22 8.33
C ASN A 349 20.47 2.74 7.39
N GLY A 350 20.85 2.03 6.35
CA GLY A 350 21.77 2.54 5.31
C GLY A 350 23.12 3.09 5.81
N SER A 351 23.51 2.76 7.05
CA SER A 351 24.77 3.26 7.66
C SER A 351 26.01 2.47 7.20
N ASP A 352 25.80 1.43 6.41
CA ASP A 352 26.86 0.49 6.00
C ASP A 352 27.40 0.79 4.58
N PHE A 353 27.11 2.01 4.04
CA PHE A 353 27.62 2.46 2.75
C PHE A 353 28.91 3.27 2.85
#